data_6fd03d17f85315f0bd0fe51864ce80fa
#
_entry.id   6fd03d17f85315f0bd0fe51864ce80fa
#
_cell.length_a   1.000
_cell.length_b   1.000
_cell.length_c   1.000
_cell.angle_alpha   90.00
_cell.angle_beta   90.00
_cell.angle_gamma   90.00
#
_symmetry.space_group_name_H-M   'P 1'
#
loop_
_entity.id
_entity.type
_entity.pdbx_description
1 polymer ?
#
loop_
_entity_poly.entity_id
_entity_poly.type
_entity_poly.pdbx_seq_one_letter_code
_entity_poly.pdbx_strand_id
1 'polypeptide(L)'
;MPAGDHEEEDELDATAAEVVVDAEPDTDEDEAEQPEPSFFDDPGQITKTLVIVGVLVAAIYVVLPKLAGLDDAVEQLGEAQRRWLFVAIIANVFAFGSYVALFRGVVGEASLKLDWRESYQITMAGLAATRLFSAGGAGGIILTYWALRKAGMKRAETASRMVSFLVLLYAVYIIAVIVFGVTLRIGLIPGDGPVSMTIIPAGIAAVVLLVILLMTLIPGDLQRRLDSRTGDGRLARLTTRLAAVPATVGDGIRTSWSFLRNPRQGWLATFGAVGFWAANIMILWASFRSLGVSVPLGEIVVGFFVGMAANLAPAPAGVGAVDGGLIGAFAILGYPLETVIAAVLIYRLIAFYLPIPPGIIAFFQLRHTVARWEQERIAEKPGDEVGRAAKPAITS
;
A
#
# COMPACT_ATOMS: atom_id res chain seq x y z
N MET A 1 9.98 5.29 -33.02
CA MET A 1 8.91 5.48 -32.03
C MET A 1 8.30 4.11 -31.79
N PRO A 2 8.50 3.48 -30.65
CA PRO A 2 7.81 2.23 -30.29
C PRO A 2 6.49 2.59 -29.58
N ALA A 3 5.39 2.13 -30.15
CA ALA A 3 4.02 2.27 -29.63
C ALA A 3 3.65 1.12 -28.68
N GLY A 4 4.61 0.51 -28.02
CA GLY A 4 4.39 -0.68 -27.18
C GLY A 4 4.24 -0.40 -25.68
N ASP A 5 4.83 0.69 -25.20
CA ASP A 5 4.94 0.90 -23.76
C ASP A 5 3.64 1.42 -23.11
N HIS A 6 2.73 2.01 -23.87
CA HIS A 6 1.45 2.51 -23.36
C HIS A 6 0.34 1.45 -23.31
N GLU A 7 0.41 0.42 -24.15
CA GLU A 7 -0.56 -0.69 -24.14
C GLU A 7 -0.33 -1.62 -22.94
N GLU A 8 0.92 -1.81 -22.52
CA GLU A 8 1.28 -2.65 -21.37
C GLU A 8 0.95 -1.98 -20.03
N GLU A 9 1.03 -0.64 -19.94
CA GLU A 9 0.60 0.13 -18.76
C GLU A 9 -0.93 0.15 -18.60
N ASP A 10 -1.67 0.31 -19.69
CA ASP A 10 -3.14 0.28 -19.70
C ASP A 10 -3.68 -1.13 -19.38
N GLU A 11 -2.98 -2.20 -19.80
CA GLU A 11 -3.35 -3.58 -19.53
C GLU A 11 -3.12 -3.95 -18.05
N LEU A 12 -2.06 -3.44 -17.42
CA LEU A 12 -1.76 -3.65 -16.00
C LEU A 12 -2.71 -2.89 -15.07
N ASP A 13 -3.11 -1.67 -15.40
CA ASP A 13 -4.10 -0.90 -14.63
C ASP A 13 -5.51 -1.51 -14.78
N ALA A 14 -5.85 -2.00 -15.98
CA ALA A 14 -7.07 -2.77 -16.22
C ALA A 14 -7.09 -4.07 -15.39
N THR A 15 -5.96 -4.78 -15.31
CA THR A 15 -5.83 -6.03 -14.56
C THR A 15 -5.95 -5.81 -13.04
N ALA A 16 -5.46 -4.70 -12.51
CA ALA A 16 -5.60 -4.39 -11.08
C ALA A 16 -7.06 -4.07 -10.68
N ALA A 17 -7.80 -3.41 -11.59
CA ALA A 17 -9.23 -3.16 -11.41
C ALA A 17 -10.05 -4.45 -11.64
N GLU A 18 -9.66 -5.31 -12.57
CA GLU A 18 -10.31 -6.56 -12.90
C GLU A 18 -10.17 -7.62 -11.79
N VAL A 19 -9.01 -7.70 -11.13
CA VAL A 19 -8.76 -8.58 -9.97
C VAL A 19 -9.69 -8.27 -8.80
N VAL A 20 -10.15 -7.04 -8.65
CA VAL A 20 -11.08 -6.64 -7.58
C VAL A 20 -12.55 -6.89 -7.95
N VAL A 21 -12.88 -6.99 -9.25
CA VAL A 21 -14.26 -6.95 -9.77
C VAL A 21 -14.81 -8.32 -10.16
N ASP A 22 -13.99 -9.27 -10.61
CA ASP A 22 -14.46 -10.60 -11.03
C ASP A 22 -14.63 -11.57 -9.84
N ALA A 23 -15.65 -11.34 -9.02
CA ALA A 23 -16.10 -12.29 -8.00
C ALA A 23 -17.12 -13.27 -8.59
N GLU A 24 -16.73 -14.07 -9.57
CA GLU A 24 -17.48 -15.29 -9.91
C GLU A 24 -17.32 -16.36 -8.79
N PRO A 25 -18.32 -17.25 -8.60
CA PRO A 25 -18.24 -18.28 -7.56
C PRO A 25 -17.02 -19.18 -7.82
N ASP A 26 -16.22 -19.39 -6.76
CA ASP A 26 -15.04 -20.26 -6.79
C ASP A 26 -15.42 -21.66 -7.28
N THR A 27 -14.92 -22.05 -8.43
CA THR A 27 -14.91 -23.45 -8.87
C THR A 27 -13.52 -24.02 -8.56
N ASP A 28 -13.45 -25.30 -8.17
CA ASP A 28 -12.19 -25.98 -7.80
C ASP A 28 -11.14 -25.95 -8.94
N GLU A 29 -11.56 -25.69 -10.18
CA GLU A 29 -10.72 -25.57 -11.37
C GLU A 29 -9.99 -24.20 -11.43
N ASP A 30 -10.58 -23.13 -10.86
CA ASP A 30 -9.96 -21.77 -10.83
C ASP A 30 -8.79 -21.68 -9.83
N GLU A 31 -8.62 -22.63 -8.94
CA GLU A 31 -7.51 -22.65 -7.98
C GLU A 31 -6.17 -23.07 -8.61
N ALA A 32 -6.21 -23.84 -9.71
CA ALA A 32 -5.03 -24.47 -10.29
C ALA A 32 -4.23 -23.56 -11.23
N GLU A 33 -4.82 -22.47 -11.75
CA GLU A 33 -4.32 -21.79 -12.94
C GLU A 33 -3.99 -20.29 -12.79
N GLN A 34 -3.67 -19.83 -11.58
CA GLN A 34 -3.19 -18.45 -11.47
C GLN A 34 -1.68 -18.39 -11.75
N PRO A 35 -1.25 -17.83 -12.90
CA PRO A 35 0.16 -17.69 -13.22
C PRO A 35 0.86 -16.82 -12.18
N GLU A 36 2.12 -17.13 -11.90
CA GLU A 36 2.96 -16.22 -11.11
C GLU A 36 2.98 -14.84 -11.78
N PRO A 37 2.96 -13.75 -11.02
CA PRO A 37 3.17 -12.43 -11.60
C PRO A 37 4.51 -12.41 -12.35
N SER A 38 4.48 -12.21 -13.65
CA SER A 38 5.63 -12.31 -14.55
C SER A 38 6.76 -11.31 -14.29
N PHE A 39 6.53 -10.33 -13.40
CA PHE A 39 7.48 -9.24 -13.11
C PHE A 39 8.87 -9.71 -12.64
N PHE A 40 8.97 -10.94 -12.12
CA PHE A 40 10.20 -11.45 -11.51
C PHE A 40 10.73 -12.71 -12.19
N ASP A 41 10.12 -13.15 -13.31
CA ASP A 41 10.52 -14.38 -13.98
C ASP A 41 11.80 -14.22 -14.78
N ASP A 42 12.10 -12.99 -15.23
CA ASP A 42 13.31 -12.67 -15.97
C ASP A 42 14.35 -11.95 -15.08
N PRO A 43 15.45 -12.60 -14.69
CA PRO A 43 16.55 -11.96 -13.96
C PRO A 43 17.11 -10.73 -14.67
N GLY A 44 17.04 -10.69 -16.02
CA GLY A 44 17.45 -9.56 -16.83
C GLY A 44 16.53 -8.35 -16.61
N GLN A 45 15.23 -8.57 -16.50
CA GLN A 45 14.25 -7.52 -16.23
C GLN A 45 14.41 -6.94 -14.83
N ILE A 46 14.65 -7.79 -13.82
CA ILE A 46 14.97 -7.34 -12.44
C ILE A 46 16.23 -6.47 -12.46
N THR A 47 17.29 -6.93 -13.10
CA THR A 47 18.56 -6.19 -13.20
C THR A 47 18.35 -4.86 -13.92
N LYS A 48 17.62 -4.84 -15.03
CA LYS A 48 17.29 -3.62 -15.80
C LYS A 48 16.50 -2.64 -14.92
N THR A 49 15.49 -3.12 -14.20
CA THR A 49 14.68 -2.29 -13.28
C THR A 49 15.52 -1.74 -12.14
N LEU A 50 16.39 -2.55 -11.52
CA LEU A 50 17.31 -2.09 -10.48
C LEU A 50 18.29 -1.04 -11.00
N VAL A 51 18.81 -1.20 -12.21
CA VAL A 51 19.69 -0.20 -12.84
C VAL A 51 18.91 1.09 -13.11
N ILE A 52 17.70 1.00 -13.66
CA ILE A 52 16.85 2.18 -13.89
C ILE A 52 16.55 2.90 -12.56
N VAL A 53 16.13 2.17 -11.53
CA VAL A 53 15.89 2.75 -10.19
C VAL A 53 17.17 3.37 -9.63
N GLY A 54 18.32 2.69 -9.74
CA GLY A 54 19.62 3.23 -9.31
C GLY A 54 20.01 4.52 -10.05
N VAL A 55 19.83 4.55 -11.37
CA VAL A 55 20.07 5.75 -12.19
C VAL A 55 19.11 6.87 -11.80
N LEU A 56 17.83 6.57 -11.58
CA LEU A 56 16.82 7.55 -11.20
C LEU A 56 17.08 8.13 -9.81
N VAL A 57 17.51 7.28 -8.86
CA VAL A 57 17.99 7.71 -7.54
C VAL A 57 19.21 8.63 -7.69
N ALA A 58 20.22 8.22 -8.46
CA ALA A 58 21.40 9.05 -8.71
C ALA A 58 21.04 10.38 -9.39
N ALA A 59 20.10 10.36 -10.35
CA ALA A 59 19.63 11.58 -11.00
C ALA A 59 18.93 12.52 -10.00
N ILE A 60 18.05 11.99 -9.14
CA ILE A 60 17.36 12.79 -8.13
C ILE A 60 18.35 13.36 -7.10
N TYR A 61 19.33 12.58 -6.65
CA TYR A 61 20.23 12.99 -5.56
C TYR A 61 21.45 13.76 -6.02
N VAL A 62 21.86 13.64 -7.28
CA VAL A 62 23.09 14.27 -7.79
C VAL A 62 22.79 15.31 -8.87
N VAL A 63 21.90 14.96 -9.81
CA VAL A 63 21.68 15.80 -11.01
C VAL A 63 20.66 16.91 -10.71
N LEU A 64 19.53 16.54 -10.10
CA LEU A 64 18.44 17.50 -9.84
C LEU A 64 18.88 18.66 -8.93
N PRO A 65 19.56 18.45 -7.79
CA PRO A 65 20.05 19.56 -6.97
C PRO A 65 21.04 20.46 -7.71
N LYS A 66 21.96 19.88 -8.49
CA LYS A 66 22.94 20.66 -9.29
C LYS A 66 22.28 21.47 -10.40
N LEU A 67 21.31 20.90 -11.12
CA LEU A 67 20.58 21.60 -12.17
C LEU A 67 19.67 22.69 -11.61
N ALA A 68 19.14 22.51 -10.42
CA ALA A 68 18.31 23.48 -9.73
C ALA A 68 19.12 24.58 -9.00
N GLY A 69 20.46 24.52 -9.04
CA GLY A 69 21.31 25.45 -8.30
C GLY A 69 21.25 25.29 -6.78
N LEU A 70 20.94 24.06 -6.32
CA LEU A 70 20.75 23.71 -4.91
C LEU A 70 22.03 23.07 -4.33
N ASP A 71 23.20 23.63 -4.65
CA ASP A 71 24.49 23.12 -4.15
C ASP A 71 24.51 23.10 -2.61
N ASP A 72 23.86 24.08 -1.96
CA ASP A 72 23.73 24.18 -0.52
C ASP A 72 22.94 23.00 0.09
N ALA A 73 21.94 22.47 -0.63
CA ALA A 73 21.20 21.29 -0.16
C ALA A 73 22.08 20.02 -0.17
N VAL A 74 22.98 19.87 -1.12
CA VAL A 74 23.94 18.76 -1.19
C VAL A 74 25.00 18.89 -0.09
N GLU A 75 25.47 20.10 0.18
CA GLU A 75 26.42 20.37 1.28
C GLU A 75 25.78 20.03 2.63
N GLN A 76 24.55 20.47 2.86
CA GLN A 76 23.76 20.14 4.07
C GLN A 76 23.60 18.64 4.28
N LEU A 77 23.42 17.84 3.22
CA LEU A 77 23.38 16.38 3.31
C LEU A 77 24.68 15.78 3.89
N GLY A 78 25.83 16.39 3.53
CA GLY A 78 27.14 15.99 4.04
C GLY A 78 27.34 16.30 5.53
N GLU A 79 26.68 17.33 6.03
CA GLU A 79 26.76 17.80 7.42
C GLU A 79 25.72 17.14 8.34
N ALA A 80 24.84 16.28 7.81
CA ALA A 80 23.76 15.68 8.55
C ALA A 80 24.24 14.92 9.80
N GLN A 81 23.65 15.23 10.94
CA GLN A 81 24.02 14.62 12.24
C GLN A 81 23.67 13.15 12.29
N ARG A 82 24.66 12.28 12.36
CA ARG A 82 24.54 10.80 12.32
C ARG A 82 23.56 10.22 13.37
N ARG A 83 23.49 10.83 14.56
CA ARG A 83 22.59 10.39 15.64
C ARG A 83 21.12 10.40 15.19
N TRP A 84 20.70 11.42 14.46
CA TRP A 84 19.31 11.55 13.98
C TRP A 84 19.04 10.65 12.78
N LEU A 85 20.03 10.42 11.91
CA LEU A 85 19.93 9.41 10.86
C LEU A 85 19.74 8.01 11.45
N PHE A 86 20.45 7.69 12.55
CA PHE A 86 20.23 6.43 13.26
C PHE A 86 18.83 6.31 13.85
N VAL A 87 18.27 7.39 14.43
CA VAL A 87 16.88 7.45 14.89
C VAL A 87 15.91 7.21 13.73
N ALA A 88 16.15 7.83 12.57
CA ALA A 88 15.33 7.64 11.38
C ALA A 88 15.36 6.19 10.88
N ILE A 89 16.53 5.53 10.89
CA ILE A 89 16.65 4.12 10.50
C ILE A 89 15.89 3.20 11.48
N ILE A 90 16.00 3.43 12.79
CA ILE A 90 15.23 2.68 13.79
C ILE A 90 13.72 2.89 13.58
N ALA A 91 13.30 4.13 13.38
CA ALA A 91 11.90 4.45 13.08
C ALA A 91 11.43 3.74 11.80
N ASN A 92 12.29 3.62 10.78
CA ASN A 92 11.96 2.89 9.55
C ASN A 92 11.76 1.38 9.81
N VAL A 93 12.63 0.74 10.60
CA VAL A 93 12.45 -0.66 11.01
C VAL A 93 11.11 -0.82 11.75
N PHE A 94 10.79 0.10 12.66
CA PHE A 94 9.53 0.10 13.38
C PHE A 94 8.33 0.33 12.45
N ALA A 95 8.45 1.20 11.43
CA ALA A 95 7.42 1.42 10.42
C ALA A 95 7.05 0.12 9.70
N PHE A 96 8.06 -0.65 9.24
CA PHE A 96 7.81 -1.93 8.58
C PHE A 96 7.31 -3.01 9.52
N GLY A 97 7.82 -3.07 10.74
CA GLY A 97 7.25 -3.93 11.78
C GLY A 97 5.77 -3.66 12.03
N SER A 98 5.40 -2.39 12.09
CA SER A 98 4.01 -1.93 12.22
C SER A 98 3.16 -2.27 11.01
N TYR A 99 3.71 -2.14 9.80
CA TYR A 99 3.03 -2.50 8.55
C TYR A 99 2.76 -4.01 8.45
N VAL A 100 3.74 -4.85 8.84
CA VAL A 100 3.57 -6.31 8.95
C VAL A 100 2.55 -6.65 10.03
N ALA A 101 2.56 -5.95 11.18
CA ALA A 101 1.59 -6.14 12.24
C ALA A 101 0.16 -5.79 11.79
N LEU A 102 -0.02 -4.68 11.05
CA LEU A 102 -1.29 -4.32 10.43
C LEU A 102 -1.78 -5.45 9.50
N PHE A 103 -0.93 -5.91 8.58
CA PHE A 103 -1.27 -6.97 7.64
C PHE A 103 -1.68 -8.25 8.38
N ARG A 104 -0.85 -8.68 9.35
CA ARG A 104 -1.15 -9.87 10.15
C ARG A 104 -2.43 -9.71 10.97
N GLY A 105 -2.70 -8.53 11.52
CA GLY A 105 -3.92 -8.25 12.27
C GLY A 105 -5.18 -8.35 11.41
N VAL A 106 -5.07 -8.01 10.12
CA VAL A 106 -6.20 -8.11 9.17
C VAL A 106 -6.36 -9.52 8.61
N VAL A 107 -5.26 -10.17 8.24
CA VAL A 107 -5.28 -11.47 7.52
C VAL A 107 -5.21 -12.65 8.49
N GLY A 108 -4.53 -12.53 9.63
CA GLY A 108 -4.25 -13.64 10.54
C GLY A 108 -5.46 -14.20 11.30
N GLU A 109 -6.61 -13.52 11.28
CA GLU A 109 -7.90 -14.02 11.80
C GLU A 109 -8.79 -14.64 10.72
N ALA A 110 -8.32 -14.67 9.47
CA ALA A 110 -8.96 -15.33 8.37
C ALA A 110 -8.81 -16.86 8.45
N SER A 111 -9.31 -17.55 7.45
CA SER A 111 -9.19 -19.01 7.28
C SER A 111 -7.73 -19.52 7.28
N LEU A 112 -6.76 -18.63 7.12
CA LEU A 112 -5.33 -18.92 7.05
C LEU A 112 -4.60 -18.63 8.36
N LYS A 113 -3.81 -19.61 8.83
CA LYS A 113 -2.88 -19.42 9.95
C LYS A 113 -1.49 -19.03 9.43
N LEU A 114 -1.39 -17.83 8.85
CA LEU A 114 -0.08 -17.31 8.43
C LEU A 114 0.81 -16.99 9.63
N ASP A 115 2.05 -17.43 9.57
CA ASP A 115 3.07 -17.06 10.55
C ASP A 115 3.59 -15.63 10.38
N TRP A 116 4.29 -15.10 11.39
CA TRP A 116 4.94 -13.78 11.30
C TRP A 116 5.94 -13.70 10.14
N ARG A 117 6.65 -14.80 9.86
CA ARG A 117 7.62 -14.90 8.77
C ARG A 117 6.92 -14.78 7.41
N GLU A 118 5.82 -15.48 7.22
CA GLU A 118 5.04 -15.47 5.98
C GLU A 118 4.38 -14.09 5.77
N SER A 119 3.81 -13.51 6.85
CA SER A 119 3.26 -12.15 6.81
C SER A 119 4.33 -11.12 6.44
N TYR A 120 5.56 -11.25 6.95
CA TYR A 120 6.69 -10.41 6.59
C TYR A 120 7.07 -10.58 5.11
N GLN A 121 7.16 -11.83 4.63
CA GLN A 121 7.53 -12.12 3.24
C GLN A 121 6.52 -11.52 2.26
N ILE A 122 5.21 -11.72 2.49
CA ILE A 122 4.14 -11.19 1.64
C ILE A 122 4.18 -9.66 1.63
N THR A 123 4.25 -9.04 2.81
CA THR A 123 4.18 -7.58 2.95
C THR A 123 5.40 -6.89 2.34
N MET A 124 6.60 -7.40 2.62
CA MET A 124 7.84 -6.78 2.14
C MET A 124 8.05 -7.03 0.64
N ALA A 125 7.69 -8.22 0.15
CA ALA A 125 7.71 -8.50 -1.28
C ALA A 125 6.70 -7.62 -2.04
N GLY A 126 5.47 -7.48 -1.54
CA GLY A 126 4.46 -6.58 -2.10
C GLY A 126 4.92 -5.13 -2.12
N LEU A 127 5.59 -4.67 -1.06
CA LEU A 127 6.15 -3.33 -1.00
C LEU A 127 7.25 -3.12 -2.05
N ALA A 128 8.17 -4.07 -2.20
CA ALA A 128 9.21 -4.00 -3.22
C ALA A 128 8.60 -4.01 -4.63
N ALA A 129 7.60 -4.86 -4.87
CA ALA A 129 6.87 -4.90 -6.13
C ALA A 129 6.21 -3.54 -6.45
N THR A 130 5.54 -2.92 -5.48
CA THR A 130 4.95 -1.57 -5.63
C THR A 130 5.99 -0.52 -6.01
N ARG A 131 7.20 -0.60 -5.46
CA ARG A 131 8.25 0.42 -5.66
C ARG A 131 9.08 0.21 -6.91
N LEU A 132 9.24 -1.03 -7.34
CA LEU A 132 10.04 -1.39 -8.52
C LEU A 132 9.21 -1.41 -9.81
N PHE A 133 7.98 -1.90 -9.73
CA PHE A 133 7.07 -2.08 -10.86
C PHE A 133 5.90 -1.11 -10.72
N SER A 134 6.19 0.14 -10.88
CA SER A 134 5.27 1.23 -10.56
C SER A 134 4.30 1.56 -11.69
N ALA A 135 3.49 0.59 -12.10
CA ALA A 135 2.24 0.91 -12.75
C ALA A 135 1.20 1.28 -11.68
N GLY A 136 1.14 2.55 -11.27
CA GLY A 136 0.11 3.04 -10.33
C GLY A 136 0.05 2.39 -8.93
N GLY A 137 1.10 1.64 -8.48
CA GLY A 137 1.07 0.91 -7.20
C GLY A 137 0.44 -0.49 -7.28
N ALA A 138 -0.02 -0.92 -8.44
CA ALA A 138 -0.71 -2.19 -8.65
C ALA A 138 0.17 -3.43 -8.36
N GLY A 139 1.48 -3.35 -8.60
CA GLY A 139 2.39 -4.50 -8.43
C GLY A 139 2.34 -5.16 -7.06
N GLY A 140 2.27 -4.37 -5.99
CA GLY A 140 2.14 -4.91 -4.63
C GLY A 140 0.77 -5.51 -4.34
N ILE A 141 -0.30 -4.93 -4.90
CA ILE A 141 -1.66 -5.43 -4.77
C ILE A 141 -1.76 -6.80 -5.44
N ILE A 142 -1.30 -6.91 -6.69
CA ILE A 142 -1.31 -8.15 -7.48
C ILE A 142 -0.51 -9.24 -6.77
N LEU A 143 0.72 -8.93 -6.33
CA LEU A 143 1.57 -9.90 -5.63
C LEU A 143 0.95 -10.37 -4.31
N THR A 144 0.39 -9.45 -3.52
CA THR A 144 -0.26 -9.79 -2.24
C THR A 144 -1.49 -10.65 -2.47
N TYR A 145 -2.32 -10.30 -3.46
CA TYR A 145 -3.48 -11.09 -3.86
C TYR A 145 -3.08 -12.51 -4.27
N TRP A 146 -2.11 -12.63 -5.18
CA TRP A 146 -1.58 -13.92 -5.63
C TRP A 146 -1.08 -14.77 -4.46
N ALA A 147 -0.26 -14.19 -3.58
CA ALA A 147 0.28 -14.92 -2.43
C ALA A 147 -0.80 -15.43 -1.47
N LEU A 148 -1.83 -14.62 -1.19
CA LEU A 148 -2.95 -15.03 -0.34
C LEU A 148 -3.81 -16.11 -0.99
N ARG A 149 -4.02 -16.06 -2.32
CA ARG A 149 -4.71 -17.11 -3.07
C ARG A 149 -3.93 -18.42 -3.05
N LYS A 150 -2.60 -18.34 -3.27
CA LYS A 150 -1.71 -19.52 -3.19
C LYS A 150 -1.62 -20.12 -1.78
N ALA A 151 -1.81 -19.30 -0.75
CA ALA A 151 -1.94 -19.77 0.64
C ALA A 151 -3.30 -20.45 0.92
N GLY A 152 -4.27 -20.44 -0.04
CA GLY A 152 -5.57 -21.12 0.08
C GLY A 152 -6.73 -20.22 0.51
N MET A 153 -6.58 -18.90 0.47
CA MET A 153 -7.67 -17.97 0.79
C MET A 153 -8.64 -17.86 -0.39
N LYS A 154 -9.95 -17.85 -0.14
CA LYS A 154 -10.98 -17.67 -1.17
C LYS A 154 -10.95 -16.28 -1.78
N ARG A 155 -11.32 -16.13 -3.08
CA ARG A 155 -11.31 -14.86 -3.83
C ARG A 155 -12.00 -13.72 -3.07
N ALA A 156 -13.25 -13.92 -2.68
CA ALA A 156 -14.03 -12.91 -1.99
C ALA A 156 -13.42 -12.49 -0.64
N GLU A 157 -12.89 -13.47 0.11
CA GLU A 157 -12.21 -13.21 1.38
C GLU A 157 -10.91 -12.44 1.17
N THR A 158 -10.10 -12.83 0.17
CA THR A 158 -8.86 -12.12 -0.18
C THR A 158 -9.13 -10.66 -0.51
N ALA A 159 -10.08 -10.39 -1.41
CA ALA A 159 -10.47 -9.04 -1.79
C ALA A 159 -10.96 -8.22 -0.58
N SER A 160 -11.85 -8.79 0.24
CA SER A 160 -12.37 -8.14 1.45
C SER A 160 -11.27 -7.81 2.46
N ARG A 161 -10.29 -8.72 2.67
CA ARG A 161 -9.16 -8.49 3.59
C ARG A 161 -8.20 -7.44 3.08
N MET A 162 -7.91 -7.44 1.78
CA MET A 162 -7.07 -6.41 1.16
C MET A 162 -7.72 -5.02 1.26
N VAL A 163 -9.03 -4.92 1.01
CA VAL A 163 -9.77 -3.66 1.20
C VAL A 163 -9.73 -3.26 2.67
N SER A 164 -9.96 -4.18 3.61
CA SER A 164 -9.89 -3.90 5.05
C SER A 164 -8.51 -3.37 5.47
N PHE A 165 -7.44 -3.93 4.92
CA PHE A 165 -6.08 -3.46 5.16
C PHE A 165 -5.90 -2.00 4.71
N LEU A 166 -6.33 -1.66 3.49
CA LEU A 166 -6.25 -0.31 2.97
C LEU A 166 -7.15 0.66 3.75
N VAL A 167 -8.37 0.24 4.08
CA VAL A 167 -9.30 1.06 4.87
C VAL A 167 -8.71 1.41 6.22
N LEU A 168 -8.16 0.44 6.96
CA LEU A 168 -7.53 0.69 8.27
C LEU A 168 -6.31 1.60 8.13
N LEU A 169 -5.46 1.36 7.14
CA LEU A 169 -4.28 2.18 6.89
C LEU A 169 -4.66 3.64 6.62
N TYR A 170 -5.58 3.87 5.69
CA TYR A 170 -5.97 5.22 5.29
C TYR A 170 -6.97 5.89 6.24
N ALA A 171 -7.73 5.13 7.05
CA ALA A 171 -8.58 5.71 8.09
C ALA A 171 -7.74 6.48 9.12
N VAL A 172 -6.60 5.92 9.54
CA VAL A 172 -5.66 6.62 10.43
C VAL A 172 -5.14 7.91 9.78
N TYR A 173 -4.79 7.86 8.48
CA TYR A 173 -4.39 9.03 7.72
C TYR A 173 -5.47 10.13 7.72
N ILE A 174 -6.70 9.79 7.35
CA ILE A 174 -7.82 10.73 7.27
C ILE A 174 -8.12 11.34 8.64
N ILE A 175 -8.20 10.50 9.69
CA ILE A 175 -8.45 10.95 11.06
C ILE A 175 -7.31 11.88 11.53
N ALA A 176 -6.07 11.55 11.24
CA ALA A 176 -4.93 12.37 11.63
C ALA A 176 -4.97 13.75 10.94
N VAL A 177 -5.29 13.83 9.64
CA VAL A 177 -5.46 15.10 8.92
C VAL A 177 -6.53 15.97 9.58
N ILE A 178 -7.67 15.39 9.97
CA ILE A 178 -8.76 16.12 10.63
C ILE A 178 -8.31 16.60 12.01
N VAL A 179 -7.82 15.68 12.85
CA VAL A 179 -7.48 15.98 14.24
C VAL A 179 -6.33 17.00 14.31
N PHE A 180 -5.22 16.74 13.62
CA PHE A 180 -4.06 17.62 13.68
C PHE A 180 -4.27 18.94 12.93
N GLY A 181 -5.01 18.94 11.82
CA GLY A 181 -5.37 20.16 11.12
C GLY A 181 -6.23 21.11 11.97
N VAL A 182 -7.23 20.57 12.66
CA VAL A 182 -8.09 21.36 13.57
C VAL A 182 -7.31 21.79 14.82
N THR A 183 -6.62 20.85 15.50
CA THR A 183 -5.92 21.14 16.76
C THR A 183 -4.76 22.13 16.60
N LEU A 184 -4.04 22.08 15.45
CA LEU A 184 -3.03 23.06 15.11
C LEU A 184 -3.67 24.46 14.91
N ARG A 185 -4.79 24.53 14.20
CA ARG A 185 -5.47 25.80 13.92
C ARG A 185 -6.02 26.50 15.13
N ILE A 186 -6.52 25.74 16.13
CA ILE A 186 -7.04 26.32 17.38
C ILE A 186 -5.94 26.52 18.44
N GLY A 187 -4.67 26.27 18.10
CA GLY A 187 -3.53 26.47 19.00
C GLY A 187 -3.41 25.45 20.14
N LEU A 188 -4.06 24.29 20.03
CA LEU A 188 -4.01 23.23 21.06
C LEU A 188 -2.67 22.47 21.04
N ILE A 189 -1.99 22.42 19.89
CA ILE A 189 -0.67 21.80 19.72
C ILE A 189 0.35 22.83 19.21
N PRO A 190 1.65 22.65 19.54
CA PRO A 190 2.69 23.58 19.12
C PRO A 190 2.82 23.65 17.60
N GLY A 191 3.00 24.87 17.09
CA GLY A 191 3.20 25.21 15.69
C GLY A 191 2.14 26.17 15.17
N ASP A 192 2.36 26.65 13.96
CA ASP A 192 1.47 27.54 13.23
C ASP A 192 1.23 26.98 11.81
N GLY A 193 0.08 27.33 11.23
CA GLY A 193 -0.21 26.91 9.86
C GLY A 193 -1.34 27.72 9.22
N PRO A 194 -1.19 28.06 7.93
CA PRO A 194 -2.24 28.76 7.20
C PRO A 194 -3.48 27.87 7.05
N VAL A 195 -4.63 28.49 6.81
CA VAL A 195 -5.92 27.81 6.61
C VAL A 195 -5.83 26.77 5.47
N SER A 196 -5.04 27.07 4.44
CA SER A 196 -4.80 26.19 3.31
C SER A 196 -4.13 24.86 3.68
N MET A 197 -3.35 24.83 4.75
CA MET A 197 -2.63 23.64 5.23
C MET A 197 -3.35 22.93 6.39
N THR A 198 -4.30 23.61 7.04
CA THR A 198 -4.96 23.11 8.24
C THR A 198 -6.43 22.77 7.98
N ILE A 199 -7.27 23.78 7.82
CA ILE A 199 -8.73 23.64 7.75
C ILE A 199 -9.19 23.07 6.40
N ILE A 200 -8.59 23.49 5.27
CA ILE A 200 -9.00 23.00 3.95
C ILE A 200 -8.75 21.49 3.82
N PRO A 201 -7.53 20.96 4.09
CA PRO A 201 -7.32 19.52 4.06
C PRO A 201 -8.17 18.75 5.08
N ALA A 202 -8.36 19.30 6.29
CA ALA A 202 -9.22 18.71 7.31
C ALA A 202 -10.69 18.62 6.86
N GLY A 203 -11.20 19.67 6.19
CA GLY A 203 -12.55 19.69 5.61
C GLY A 203 -12.72 18.66 4.49
N ILE A 204 -11.77 18.59 3.56
CA ILE A 204 -11.77 17.56 2.50
C ILE A 204 -11.73 16.16 3.11
N ALA A 205 -10.84 15.92 4.07
CA ALA A 205 -10.73 14.63 4.76
C ALA A 205 -12.01 14.27 5.50
N ALA A 206 -12.69 15.24 6.12
CA ALA A 206 -13.98 15.04 6.78
C ALA A 206 -15.09 14.65 5.80
N VAL A 207 -15.12 15.27 4.62
CA VAL A 207 -16.07 14.90 3.54
C VAL A 207 -15.78 13.50 3.05
N VAL A 208 -14.51 13.14 2.79
CA VAL A 208 -14.12 11.79 2.38
C VAL A 208 -14.53 10.77 3.45
N LEU A 209 -14.25 11.04 4.73
CA LEU A 209 -14.67 10.17 5.83
C LEU A 209 -16.19 10.00 5.88
N LEU A 210 -16.95 11.08 5.68
CA LEU A 210 -18.41 11.02 5.62
C LEU A 210 -18.90 10.14 4.48
N VAL A 211 -18.32 10.28 3.28
CA VAL A 211 -18.66 9.43 2.12
C VAL A 211 -18.37 7.96 2.43
N ILE A 212 -17.19 7.65 3.01
CA ILE A 212 -16.84 6.29 3.42
C ILE A 212 -17.87 5.76 4.43
N LEU A 213 -18.25 6.54 5.42
CA LEU A 213 -19.27 6.14 6.41
C LEU A 213 -20.65 5.94 5.76
N LEU A 214 -21.03 6.78 4.81
CA LEU A 214 -22.30 6.62 4.06
C LEU A 214 -22.30 5.33 3.22
N MET A 215 -21.15 4.93 2.66
CA MET A 215 -21.01 3.66 1.96
C MET A 215 -21.29 2.45 2.87
N THR A 216 -21.05 2.53 4.17
CA THR A 216 -21.40 1.44 5.11
C THR A 216 -22.92 1.23 5.24
N LEU A 217 -23.72 2.23 4.91
CA LEU A 217 -25.18 2.17 4.96
C LEU A 217 -25.77 1.45 3.73
N ILE A 218 -24.95 1.22 2.69
CA ILE A 218 -25.39 0.47 1.50
C ILE A 218 -25.56 -1.00 1.90
N PRO A 219 -26.79 -1.58 1.73
CA PRO A 219 -27.02 -2.98 2.09
C PRO A 219 -26.16 -3.91 1.23
N GLY A 220 -25.51 -4.93 1.85
CA GLY A 220 -24.73 -5.94 1.12
C GLY A 220 -25.56 -6.76 0.11
N ASP A 221 -26.89 -6.73 0.22
CA ASP A 221 -27.82 -7.40 -0.71
C ASP A 221 -28.09 -6.58 -1.97
N LEU A 222 -27.50 -5.39 -2.12
CA LEU A 222 -27.79 -4.53 -3.27
C LEU A 222 -27.42 -5.21 -4.59
N GLN A 223 -26.30 -5.90 -4.62
CA GLN A 223 -25.87 -6.69 -5.76
C GLN A 223 -26.88 -7.80 -6.10
N ARG A 224 -27.33 -8.60 -5.14
CA ARG A 224 -28.34 -9.65 -5.33
C ARG A 224 -29.70 -9.07 -5.78
N ARG A 225 -30.07 -7.90 -5.30
CA ARG A 225 -31.32 -7.22 -5.69
C ARG A 225 -31.25 -6.61 -7.10
N LEU A 226 -30.05 -6.21 -7.54
CA LEU A 226 -29.82 -5.73 -8.89
C LEU A 226 -29.77 -6.88 -9.89
N ASP A 227 -29.08 -7.98 -9.57
CA ASP A 227 -29.00 -9.18 -10.40
C ASP A 227 -30.38 -9.78 -10.67
N SER A 228 -31.28 -9.76 -9.67
CA SER A 228 -32.65 -10.25 -9.82
C SER A 228 -33.56 -9.35 -10.68
N ARG A 229 -33.15 -8.12 -10.98
CA ARG A 229 -33.96 -7.14 -11.73
C ARG A 229 -33.42 -6.81 -13.12
N THR A 230 -32.20 -7.19 -13.43
CA THR A 230 -31.53 -6.79 -14.67
C THR A 230 -31.44 -8.00 -15.61
N GLY A 231 -31.98 -7.89 -16.84
CA GLY A 231 -31.89 -8.94 -17.85
C GLY A 231 -30.50 -9.04 -18.49
N ASP A 232 -30.28 -10.04 -19.35
CA ASP A 232 -28.98 -10.47 -19.96
C ASP A 232 -28.26 -9.46 -20.89
N GLY A 233 -28.46 -8.17 -20.75
CA GLY A 233 -27.88 -7.13 -21.62
C GLY A 233 -26.46 -6.69 -21.21
N ARG A 234 -25.67 -6.13 -22.17
CA ARG A 234 -24.34 -5.54 -21.86
C ARG A 234 -24.39 -4.45 -20.77
N LEU A 235 -25.48 -3.67 -20.73
CA LEU A 235 -25.75 -2.68 -19.68
C LEU A 235 -25.95 -3.35 -18.31
N ALA A 236 -26.60 -4.51 -18.29
CA ALA A 236 -26.78 -5.28 -17.07
C ALA A 236 -25.45 -5.74 -16.47
N ARG A 237 -24.54 -6.28 -17.29
CA ARG A 237 -23.20 -6.67 -16.83
C ARG A 237 -22.39 -5.47 -16.32
N LEU A 238 -22.51 -4.32 -16.97
CA LEU A 238 -21.81 -3.10 -16.50
C LEU A 238 -22.37 -2.60 -15.16
N THR A 239 -23.71 -2.61 -14.99
CA THR A 239 -24.35 -2.21 -13.72
C THR A 239 -24.05 -3.20 -12.60
N THR A 240 -23.98 -4.47 -12.88
CA THR A 240 -23.59 -5.51 -11.90
C THR A 240 -22.14 -5.35 -11.48
N ARG A 241 -21.22 -5.14 -12.43
CA ARG A 241 -19.80 -4.86 -12.13
C ARG A 241 -19.63 -3.58 -11.31
N LEU A 242 -20.32 -2.49 -11.69
CA LEU A 242 -20.29 -1.24 -10.95
C LEU A 242 -20.94 -1.33 -9.55
N ALA A 243 -21.89 -2.26 -9.34
CA ALA A 243 -22.49 -2.50 -8.03
C ALA A 243 -21.65 -3.45 -7.14
N ALA A 244 -20.81 -4.29 -7.74
CA ALA A 244 -19.92 -5.21 -6.99
C ALA A 244 -18.82 -4.45 -6.22
N VAL A 245 -18.27 -3.37 -6.80
CA VAL A 245 -17.24 -2.54 -6.15
C VAL A 245 -17.72 -1.94 -4.82
N PRO A 246 -18.89 -1.26 -4.74
CA PRO A 246 -19.41 -0.74 -3.47
C PRO A 246 -19.70 -1.84 -2.44
N ALA A 247 -20.14 -3.02 -2.87
CA ALA A 247 -20.40 -4.14 -1.97
C ALA A 247 -19.12 -4.66 -1.31
N THR A 248 -18.06 -4.92 -2.10
CA THR A 248 -16.76 -5.39 -1.59
C THR A 248 -16.12 -4.32 -0.69
N VAL A 249 -16.18 -3.05 -1.08
CA VAL A 249 -15.68 -1.93 -0.26
C VAL A 249 -16.49 -1.83 1.03
N GLY A 250 -17.82 -1.93 0.96
CA GLY A 250 -18.72 -1.91 2.12
C GLY A 250 -18.41 -3.06 3.11
N ASP A 251 -18.13 -4.26 2.60
CA ASP A 251 -17.75 -5.41 3.44
C ASP A 251 -16.36 -5.23 4.07
N GLY A 252 -15.40 -4.69 3.33
CA GLY A 252 -14.08 -4.32 3.86
C GLY A 252 -14.18 -3.28 4.96
N ILE A 253 -15.02 -2.25 4.79
CA ILE A 253 -15.24 -1.21 5.82
C ILE A 253 -15.93 -1.80 7.04
N ARG A 254 -16.96 -2.66 6.88
CA ARG A 254 -17.64 -3.34 7.99
C ARG A 254 -16.69 -4.25 8.76
N THR A 255 -15.84 -4.98 8.06
CA THR A 255 -14.79 -5.81 8.65
C THR A 255 -13.80 -4.94 9.45
N SER A 256 -13.36 -3.82 8.88
CA SER A 256 -12.49 -2.85 9.59
C SER A 256 -13.15 -2.29 10.84
N TRP A 257 -14.45 -2.00 10.77
CA TRP A 257 -15.23 -1.53 11.91
C TRP A 257 -15.34 -2.58 13.02
N SER A 258 -15.43 -3.87 12.65
CA SER A 258 -15.43 -4.98 13.62
C SER A 258 -14.11 -5.07 14.39
N PHE A 259 -12.97 -4.81 13.75
CA PHE A 259 -11.66 -4.75 14.40
C PHE A 259 -11.58 -3.59 15.40
N LEU A 260 -12.15 -2.43 15.08
CA LEU A 260 -12.19 -1.29 16.00
C LEU A 260 -13.12 -1.52 17.20
N ARG A 261 -14.22 -2.24 17.00
CA ARG A 261 -15.18 -2.58 18.06
C ARG A 261 -14.71 -3.69 18.99
N ASN A 262 -13.90 -4.61 18.49
CA ASN A 262 -13.38 -5.72 19.25
C ASN A 262 -11.86 -5.57 19.49
N PRO A 263 -11.44 -4.76 20.49
CA PRO A 263 -10.04 -4.42 20.69
C PRO A 263 -9.15 -5.64 20.99
N ARG A 264 -9.73 -6.75 21.45
CA ARG A 264 -8.94 -7.99 21.67
C ARG A 264 -8.46 -8.62 20.37
N GLN A 265 -9.21 -8.44 19.30
CA GLN A 265 -8.91 -9.02 17.98
C GLN A 265 -8.23 -7.99 17.06
N GLY A 266 -8.73 -6.75 17.05
CA GLY A 266 -8.25 -5.70 16.15
C GLY A 266 -7.09 -4.86 16.65
N TRP A 267 -6.58 -5.08 17.88
CA TRP A 267 -5.52 -4.22 18.43
C TRP A 267 -4.26 -4.23 17.58
N LEU A 268 -3.87 -5.41 17.06
CA LEU A 268 -2.66 -5.57 16.25
C LEU A 268 -2.78 -4.78 14.92
N ALA A 269 -3.96 -4.82 14.29
CA ALA A 269 -4.22 -4.08 13.06
C ALA A 269 -4.26 -2.58 13.32
N THR A 270 -4.95 -2.13 14.36
CA THR A 270 -5.09 -0.70 14.69
C THR A 270 -3.76 -0.10 15.11
N PHE A 271 -3.03 -0.75 16.04
CA PHE A 271 -1.70 -0.29 16.45
C PHE A 271 -0.69 -0.35 15.31
N GLY A 272 -0.81 -1.35 14.43
CA GLY A 272 0.00 -1.44 13.22
C GLY A 272 -0.22 -0.24 12.29
N ALA A 273 -1.46 0.14 12.04
CA ALA A 273 -1.78 1.30 11.20
C ALA A 273 -1.28 2.62 11.82
N VAL A 274 -1.54 2.85 13.11
CA VAL A 274 -1.06 4.03 13.83
C VAL A 274 0.47 4.06 13.88
N GLY A 275 1.10 2.93 14.23
CA GLY A 275 2.54 2.80 14.33
C GLY A 275 3.26 3.06 13.00
N PHE A 276 2.68 2.59 11.89
CA PHE A 276 3.22 2.84 10.55
C PHE A 276 3.29 4.34 10.24
N TRP A 277 2.19 5.08 10.42
CA TRP A 277 2.16 6.52 10.14
C TRP A 277 3.01 7.33 11.12
N ALA A 278 2.93 7.01 12.41
CA ALA A 278 3.73 7.66 13.44
C ALA A 278 5.23 7.50 13.17
N ALA A 279 5.65 6.30 12.76
CA ALA A 279 7.04 6.04 12.40
C ALA A 279 7.48 6.81 11.16
N ASN A 280 6.65 6.90 10.12
CA ASN A 280 6.97 7.70 8.92
C ASN A 280 7.11 9.19 9.25
N ILE A 281 6.24 9.73 10.11
CA ILE A 281 6.37 11.10 10.62
C ILE A 281 7.67 11.27 11.42
N MET A 282 8.02 10.28 12.26
CA MET A 282 9.26 10.28 13.02
C MET A 282 10.50 10.27 12.12
N ILE A 283 10.48 9.52 10.99
CA ILE A 283 11.58 9.53 10.00
C ILE A 283 11.74 10.94 9.43
N LEU A 284 10.66 11.58 8.99
CA LEU A 284 10.72 12.94 8.45
C LEU A 284 11.16 13.96 9.50
N TRP A 285 10.64 13.87 10.73
CA TRP A 285 11.08 14.73 11.83
C TRP A 285 12.57 14.55 12.15
N ALA A 286 13.04 13.31 12.20
CA ALA A 286 14.46 13.01 12.41
C ALA A 286 15.34 13.52 11.24
N SER A 287 14.81 13.52 10.01
CA SER A 287 15.49 14.09 8.84
C SER A 287 15.71 15.60 9.01
N PHE A 288 14.69 16.37 9.40
CA PHE A 288 14.85 17.79 9.73
C PHE A 288 15.83 18.01 10.89
N ARG A 289 15.71 17.19 11.95
CA ARG A 289 16.62 17.26 13.10
C ARG A 289 18.07 16.96 12.76
N SER A 290 18.31 16.10 11.77
CA SER A 290 19.67 15.80 11.30
C SER A 290 20.36 17.01 10.68
N LEU A 291 19.59 17.93 10.13
CA LEU A 291 20.02 19.19 9.55
C LEU A 291 19.99 20.36 10.57
N GLY A 292 19.79 20.08 11.86
CA GLY A 292 19.74 21.09 12.91
C GLY A 292 18.42 21.84 13.04
N VAL A 293 17.41 21.54 12.21
CA VAL A 293 16.12 22.25 12.22
C VAL A 293 15.12 21.54 13.14
N SER A 294 14.43 22.33 13.97
CA SER A 294 13.40 21.85 14.89
C SER A 294 12.03 22.24 14.36
N VAL A 295 11.32 21.27 13.80
CA VAL A 295 9.94 21.45 13.35
C VAL A 295 8.99 21.09 14.49
N PRO A 296 8.03 21.96 14.87
CA PRO A 296 7.00 21.68 15.87
C PRO A 296 6.13 20.48 15.48
N LEU A 297 5.58 19.78 16.51
CA LEU A 297 4.81 18.55 16.30
C LEU A 297 3.60 18.76 15.37
N GLY A 298 2.87 19.85 15.52
CA GLY A 298 1.72 20.13 14.68
C GLY A 298 2.08 20.33 13.22
N GLU A 299 3.15 21.08 12.97
CA GLU A 299 3.63 21.40 11.63
C GLU A 299 4.21 20.17 10.92
N ILE A 300 4.98 19.31 11.64
CA ILE A 300 5.53 18.10 11.03
C ILE A 300 4.43 17.11 10.63
N VAL A 301 3.40 16.95 11.46
CA VAL A 301 2.28 16.03 11.18
C VAL A 301 1.43 16.57 10.03
N VAL A 302 1.03 17.84 10.09
CA VAL A 302 0.20 18.45 9.05
C VAL A 302 0.96 18.53 7.73
N GLY A 303 2.21 19.00 7.75
CA GLY A 303 3.07 19.08 6.56
C GLY A 303 3.32 17.71 5.92
N PHE A 304 3.53 16.68 6.75
CA PHE A 304 3.65 15.30 6.28
C PHE A 304 2.39 14.82 5.56
N PHE A 305 1.23 14.87 6.21
CA PHE A 305 0.00 14.34 5.62
C PHE A 305 -0.48 15.15 4.41
N VAL A 306 -0.38 16.48 4.45
CA VAL A 306 -0.74 17.32 3.30
C VAL A 306 0.22 17.09 2.14
N GLY A 307 1.52 16.98 2.40
CA GLY A 307 2.51 16.65 1.38
C GLY A 307 2.29 15.26 0.76
N MET A 308 1.97 14.26 1.60
CA MET A 308 1.66 12.90 1.14
C MET A 308 0.36 12.79 0.34
N ALA A 309 -0.57 13.75 0.44
CA ALA A 309 -1.76 13.78 -0.40
C ALA A 309 -1.44 13.88 -1.90
N ALA A 310 -0.26 14.39 -2.24
CA ALA A 310 0.24 14.39 -3.61
C ALA A 310 0.44 12.96 -4.21
N ASN A 311 0.47 11.93 -3.38
CA ASN A 311 0.48 10.52 -3.82
C ASN A 311 -0.83 10.09 -4.53
N LEU A 312 -1.90 10.90 -4.43
CA LEU A 312 -3.12 10.70 -5.20
C LEU A 312 -2.95 11.08 -6.68
N ALA A 313 -1.93 11.86 -7.02
CA ALA A 313 -1.60 12.13 -8.41
C ALA A 313 -0.99 10.88 -9.05
N PRO A 314 -1.40 10.52 -10.29
CA PRO A 314 -0.85 9.38 -11.00
C PRO A 314 0.61 9.66 -11.38
N ALA A 315 1.53 9.23 -10.52
CA ALA A 315 2.96 9.34 -10.76
C ALA A 315 3.61 7.98 -10.48
N PRO A 316 4.50 7.51 -11.38
CA PRO A 316 5.18 6.22 -11.21
C PRO A 316 5.88 6.15 -9.85
N ALA A 317 5.54 5.15 -9.02
CA ALA A 317 6.04 4.95 -7.65
C ALA A 317 5.85 6.17 -6.70
N GLY A 318 5.00 7.15 -7.05
CA GLY A 318 4.88 8.43 -6.34
C GLY A 318 6.17 9.28 -6.37
N VAL A 319 7.13 8.93 -7.25
CA VAL A 319 8.38 9.67 -7.40
C VAL A 319 8.09 11.02 -8.05
N GLY A 320 8.61 12.09 -7.45
CA GLY A 320 8.37 13.46 -7.87
C GLY A 320 7.08 14.05 -7.29
N ALA A 321 5.94 13.37 -7.35
CA ALA A 321 4.68 13.89 -6.81
C ALA A 321 4.73 14.01 -5.28
N VAL A 322 5.11 12.96 -4.58
CA VAL A 322 5.24 12.99 -3.11
C VAL A 322 6.40 13.88 -2.68
N ASP A 323 7.51 13.87 -3.42
CA ASP A 323 8.65 14.75 -3.13
C ASP A 323 8.26 16.21 -3.25
N GLY A 324 7.64 16.59 -4.38
CA GLY A 324 7.12 17.94 -4.60
C GLY A 324 6.03 18.33 -3.61
N GLY A 325 5.16 17.38 -3.25
CA GLY A 325 4.12 17.61 -2.25
C GLY A 325 4.69 17.90 -0.87
N LEU A 326 5.66 17.13 -0.40
CA LEU A 326 6.34 17.36 0.89
C LEU A 326 7.14 18.68 0.85
N ILE A 327 7.91 18.90 -0.21
CA ILE A 327 8.68 20.15 -0.38
C ILE A 327 7.73 21.35 -0.38
N GLY A 328 6.66 21.30 -1.16
CA GLY A 328 5.67 22.38 -1.23
C GLY A 328 4.97 22.62 0.11
N ALA A 329 4.60 21.55 0.83
CA ALA A 329 3.95 21.67 2.13
C ALA A 329 4.83 22.42 3.16
N PHE A 330 6.10 22.03 3.29
CA PHE A 330 7.00 22.69 4.25
C PHE A 330 7.48 24.07 3.78
N ALA A 331 7.57 24.31 2.47
CA ALA A 331 7.80 25.65 1.93
C ALA A 331 6.65 26.62 2.26
N ILE A 332 5.39 26.16 2.17
CA ILE A 332 4.21 26.95 2.57
C ILE A 332 4.19 27.21 4.08
N LEU A 333 4.71 26.28 4.90
CA LEU A 333 4.89 26.49 6.34
C LEU A 333 6.06 27.45 6.68
N GLY A 334 6.80 27.94 5.68
CA GLY A 334 7.83 28.96 5.85
C GLY A 334 9.24 28.44 6.10
N TYR A 335 9.48 27.15 5.91
CA TYR A 335 10.84 26.59 6.05
C TYR A 335 11.69 26.88 4.81
N PRO A 336 13.02 27.13 4.97
CA PRO A 336 13.94 27.38 3.85
C PRO A 336 13.94 26.21 2.85
N LEU A 337 13.78 26.52 1.57
CA LEU A 337 13.58 25.54 0.52
C LEU A 337 14.72 24.50 0.44
N GLU A 338 15.97 24.97 0.58
CA GLU A 338 17.16 24.11 0.55
C GLU A 338 17.14 23.06 1.66
N THR A 339 16.83 23.51 2.89
CA THR A 339 16.71 22.61 4.06
C THR A 339 15.55 21.62 3.90
N VAL A 340 14.42 22.08 3.36
CA VAL A 340 13.26 21.21 3.11
C VAL A 340 13.62 20.13 2.09
N ILE A 341 14.27 20.51 0.99
CA ILE A 341 14.72 19.57 -0.04
C ILE A 341 15.68 18.54 0.56
N ALA A 342 16.70 18.99 1.31
CA ALA A 342 17.64 18.08 1.95
C ALA A 342 16.94 17.12 2.94
N ALA A 343 16.00 17.61 3.76
CA ALA A 343 15.24 16.78 4.70
C ALA A 343 14.36 15.76 3.99
N VAL A 344 13.66 16.15 2.92
CA VAL A 344 12.81 15.25 2.11
C VAL A 344 13.67 14.21 1.41
N LEU A 345 14.83 14.55 0.90
CA LEU A 345 15.78 13.61 0.31
C LEU A 345 16.24 12.55 1.33
N ILE A 346 16.63 12.97 2.55
CA ILE A 346 16.99 12.04 3.64
C ILE A 346 15.80 11.13 3.97
N TYR A 347 14.61 11.70 4.12
CA TYR A 347 13.39 10.95 4.38
C TYR A 347 13.15 9.88 3.30
N ARG A 348 13.24 10.26 2.02
CA ARG A 348 13.03 9.32 0.90
C ARG A 348 14.08 8.23 0.85
N LEU A 349 15.34 8.58 1.11
CA LEU A 349 16.42 7.59 1.16
C LEU A 349 16.11 6.49 2.19
N ILE A 350 15.68 6.91 3.39
CA ILE A 350 15.44 5.99 4.50
C ILE A 350 14.05 5.32 4.38
N ALA A 351 12.98 6.07 4.16
CA ALA A 351 11.62 5.53 4.17
C ALA A 351 11.26 4.78 2.89
N PHE A 352 11.82 5.15 1.74
CA PHE A 352 11.42 4.59 0.44
C PHE A 352 12.48 3.63 -0.14
N TYR A 353 13.75 4.04 -0.25
CA TYR A 353 14.75 3.24 -0.94
C TYR A 353 15.39 2.15 -0.06
N LEU A 354 15.67 2.47 1.21
CA LEU A 354 16.32 1.52 2.14
C LEU A 354 15.56 0.18 2.29
N PRO A 355 14.22 0.11 2.24
CA PRO A 355 13.47 -1.15 2.34
C PRO A 355 13.41 -1.98 1.07
N ILE A 356 13.86 -1.48 -0.09
CA ILE A 356 13.81 -2.22 -1.36
C ILE A 356 14.67 -3.49 -1.30
N PRO A 357 15.96 -3.47 -0.88
CA PRO A 357 16.77 -4.67 -0.80
C PRO A 357 16.17 -5.80 0.08
N PRO A 358 15.75 -5.54 1.33
CA PRO A 358 15.09 -6.57 2.13
C PRO A 358 13.76 -7.03 1.53
N GLY A 359 13.04 -6.17 0.80
CA GLY A 359 11.82 -6.55 0.09
C GLY A 359 12.08 -7.51 -1.07
N ILE A 360 13.16 -7.32 -1.83
CA ILE A 360 13.59 -8.25 -2.89
C ILE A 360 13.96 -9.61 -2.27
N ILE A 361 14.71 -9.61 -1.17
CA ILE A 361 15.06 -10.86 -0.45
C ILE A 361 13.77 -11.56 0.00
N ALA A 362 12.83 -10.81 0.56
CA ALA A 362 11.53 -11.33 0.99
C ALA A 362 10.74 -11.95 -0.17
N PHE A 363 10.82 -11.38 -1.37
CA PHE A 363 10.19 -11.93 -2.56
C PHE A 363 10.73 -13.33 -2.92
N PHE A 364 12.05 -13.49 -2.98
CA PHE A 364 12.62 -14.81 -3.25
C PHE A 364 12.28 -15.83 -2.15
N GLN A 365 12.26 -15.39 -0.90
CA GLN A 365 11.82 -16.26 0.21
C GLN A 365 10.35 -16.64 0.07
N LEU A 366 9.48 -15.71 -0.37
CA LEU A 366 8.06 -15.96 -0.60
C LEU A 366 7.84 -17.01 -1.69
N ARG A 367 8.57 -16.94 -2.81
CA ARG A 367 8.50 -17.97 -3.86
C ARG A 367 8.78 -19.39 -3.32
N HIS A 368 9.81 -19.53 -2.50
CA HIS A 368 10.09 -20.82 -1.84
C HIS A 368 8.98 -21.25 -0.87
N THR A 369 8.38 -20.30 -0.16
CA THR A 369 7.28 -20.57 0.77
C THR A 369 6.03 -21.03 0.01
N VAL A 370 5.69 -20.37 -1.09
CA VAL A 370 4.55 -20.74 -1.96
C VAL A 370 4.75 -22.13 -2.57
N ALA A 371 5.95 -22.43 -3.09
CA ALA A 371 6.26 -23.75 -3.61
C ALA A 371 6.09 -24.86 -2.55
N ARG A 372 6.44 -24.57 -1.29
CA ARG A 372 6.21 -25.50 -0.17
C ARG A 372 4.72 -25.70 0.08
N TRP A 373 3.91 -24.64 0.12
CA TRP A 373 2.45 -24.76 0.30
C TRP A 373 1.79 -25.57 -0.80
N GLU A 374 2.25 -25.46 -2.06
CA GLU A 374 1.76 -26.27 -3.17
C GLU A 374 2.10 -27.76 -2.99
N GLN A 375 3.33 -28.06 -2.57
CA GLN A 375 3.74 -29.44 -2.28
C GLN A 375 2.94 -30.06 -1.13
N GLU A 376 2.70 -29.32 -0.05
CA GLU A 376 1.90 -29.75 1.10
C GLU A 376 0.44 -30.05 0.67
N ARG A 377 -0.16 -29.20 -0.18
CA ARG A 377 -1.52 -29.45 -0.72
C ARG A 377 -1.60 -30.67 -1.63
N ILE A 378 -0.59 -30.90 -2.46
CA ILE A 378 -0.55 -32.10 -3.32
C ILE A 378 -0.41 -33.35 -2.44
N ALA A 379 0.38 -33.30 -1.38
CA ALA A 379 0.58 -34.41 -0.46
C ALA A 379 -0.69 -34.74 0.37
N GLU A 380 -1.52 -33.73 0.67
CA GLU A 380 -2.80 -33.91 1.40
C GLU A 380 -3.92 -34.43 0.51
N LYS A 381 -3.81 -34.38 -0.83
CA LYS A 381 -4.80 -34.93 -1.80
C LYS A 381 -4.43 -36.30 -2.44
N PRO A 382 -3.82 -37.27 -1.77
CA PRO A 382 -3.35 -38.52 -2.43
C PRO A 382 -4.43 -39.57 -2.74
N GLY A 383 -5.72 -39.25 -2.60
CA GLY A 383 -6.77 -40.28 -2.63
C GLY A 383 -7.82 -40.18 -3.76
N ASP A 384 -8.05 -39.04 -4.38
CA ASP A 384 -9.23 -38.89 -5.27
C ASP A 384 -8.96 -39.19 -6.76
N GLU A 385 -7.74 -39.12 -7.24
CA GLU A 385 -7.44 -39.48 -8.64
C GLU A 385 -7.29 -40.97 -8.89
N VAL A 386 -6.82 -41.73 -7.90
CA VAL A 386 -6.72 -43.20 -8.02
C VAL A 386 -8.11 -43.85 -7.99
N GLY A 387 -9.09 -43.23 -7.34
CA GLY A 387 -10.48 -43.74 -7.29
C GLY A 387 -11.28 -43.53 -8.59
N ARG A 388 -10.95 -42.50 -9.39
CA ARG A 388 -11.64 -42.26 -10.68
C ARG A 388 -11.10 -43.10 -11.84
N ALA A 389 -9.84 -43.52 -11.81
CA ALA A 389 -9.24 -44.39 -12.83
C ALA A 389 -9.64 -45.89 -12.69
N ALA A 390 -10.22 -46.29 -11.57
CA ALA A 390 -10.53 -47.68 -11.26
C ALA A 390 -12.00 -48.06 -11.39
N LYS A 391 -12.87 -47.28 -12.06
CA LYS A 391 -14.23 -47.71 -12.40
C LYS A 391 -14.21 -48.37 -13.78
N PRO A 392 -14.25 -49.74 -13.88
CA PRO A 392 -14.41 -50.40 -15.16
C PRO A 392 -15.82 -50.11 -15.70
N ALA A 393 -15.88 -49.73 -16.97
CA ALA A 393 -17.13 -49.63 -17.72
C ALA A 393 -17.83 -50.99 -17.70
N ILE A 394 -18.88 -51.14 -16.90
CA ILE A 394 -19.75 -52.27 -16.97
C ILE A 394 -20.66 -52.05 -18.18
N THR A 395 -20.29 -52.70 -19.28
CA THR A 395 -21.16 -52.93 -20.44
C THR A 395 -22.23 -53.93 -20.08
N SER A 396 -23.47 -53.55 -20.18
CA SER A 396 -24.60 -54.44 -20.52
C SER A 396 -25.69 -53.62 -21.19
#